data_a50d79228087717ce7a219b9fb000ebf
#
_entry.id   a50d79228087717ce7a219b9fb000ebf
#
_cell.length_a   1.000
_cell.length_b   1.000
_cell.length_c   1.000
_cell.angle_alpha   90.00
_cell.angle_beta   90.00
_cell.angle_gamma   90.00
#
_symmetry.space_group_name_H-M   'P 1'
#
loop_
_entity.id
_entity.type
_entity.pdbx_description
1 polymer ?
#
loop_
_entity_poly.entity_id
_entity_poly.type
_entity_poly.pdbx_seq_one_letter_code
_entity_poly.pdbx_strand_id
1 'polypeptide(L)'
;MAGSKARVPPRWFVVTAWHVHRWLVRASGRRVGLWAPRPGKWGALRLTTRGRRSGAQRRVMVGYYEDGRNLVSMAMNGWGAAEPAWWLNLQARPEAVVELAGGIRREVLARAATGEERERLWQRWGELDENLDGFAARRPRETAVVVLEPAPRRTAD
;
A
#
# COMPACT_ATOMS: atom_id res chain seq x y z
N MET A 1 8.84 -33.88 -2.11
CA MET A 1 8.08 -32.68 -2.43
C MET A 1 9.03 -31.49 -2.47
N ALA A 2 9.35 -31.01 -3.63
CA ALA A 2 10.29 -29.89 -3.79
C ALA A 2 9.57 -28.59 -3.47
N GLY A 3 9.92 -27.97 -2.34
CA GLY A 3 9.44 -26.64 -1.99
C GLY A 3 9.92 -25.62 -3.02
N SER A 4 9.00 -25.04 -3.74
CA SER A 4 9.25 -23.92 -4.66
C SER A 4 9.87 -22.79 -3.86
N LYS A 5 11.18 -22.59 -3.97
CA LYS A 5 11.85 -21.42 -3.40
C LYS A 5 11.37 -20.18 -4.16
N ALA A 6 10.48 -19.41 -3.57
CA ALA A 6 10.07 -18.12 -4.09
C ALA A 6 11.33 -17.26 -4.32
N ARG A 7 11.74 -17.13 -5.58
CA ARG A 7 12.85 -16.26 -5.98
C ARG A 7 12.35 -14.82 -5.93
N VAL A 8 12.87 -14.06 -4.98
CA VAL A 8 12.71 -12.60 -5.01
C VAL A 8 13.45 -12.10 -6.25
N PRO A 9 12.79 -11.36 -7.15
CA PRO A 9 13.48 -10.79 -8.30
C PRO A 9 14.65 -9.90 -7.81
N PRO A 10 15.77 -9.87 -8.52
CA PRO A 10 16.91 -9.06 -8.12
C PRO A 10 16.49 -7.59 -7.98
N ARG A 11 17.05 -6.92 -7.00
CA ARG A 11 16.67 -5.55 -6.60
C ARG A 11 16.74 -4.55 -7.76
N TRP A 12 17.68 -4.73 -8.71
CA TRP A 12 17.77 -3.91 -9.91
C TRP A 12 16.54 -4.04 -10.80
N PHE A 13 15.97 -5.24 -10.93
CA PHE A 13 14.76 -5.48 -11.71
C PHE A 13 13.53 -4.78 -11.08
N VAL A 14 13.40 -4.90 -9.75
CA VAL A 14 12.34 -4.21 -9.01
C VAL A 14 12.48 -2.70 -9.15
N VAL A 15 13.69 -2.17 -9.00
CA VAL A 15 13.98 -0.74 -9.13
C VAL A 15 13.75 -0.25 -10.57
N THR A 16 14.17 -1.03 -11.58
CA THR A 16 13.98 -0.68 -12.98
C THR A 16 12.50 -0.74 -13.37
N ALA A 17 11.77 -1.78 -12.94
CA ALA A 17 10.33 -1.87 -13.15
C ALA A 17 9.59 -0.70 -12.48
N TRP A 18 10.04 -0.27 -11.31
CA TRP A 18 9.51 0.90 -10.61
C TRP A 18 9.81 2.21 -11.36
N HIS A 19 11.00 2.38 -11.91
CA HIS A 19 11.38 3.57 -12.68
C HIS A 19 10.59 3.64 -13.99
N VAL A 20 10.46 2.54 -14.72
CA VAL A 20 9.67 2.44 -15.95
C VAL A 20 8.20 2.71 -15.65
N HIS A 21 7.66 2.12 -14.58
CA HIS A 21 6.28 2.36 -14.16
C HIS A 21 6.04 3.83 -13.77
N ARG A 22 6.96 4.43 -13.00
CA ARG A 22 6.90 5.87 -12.65
C ARG A 22 6.97 6.77 -13.87
N TRP A 23 7.78 6.40 -14.87
CA TRP A 23 7.90 7.16 -16.11
C TRP A 23 6.62 7.06 -16.94
N LEU A 24 6.06 5.86 -17.09
CA LEU A 24 4.79 5.63 -17.78
C LEU A 24 3.63 6.38 -17.10
N VAL A 25 3.55 6.39 -15.79
CA VAL A 25 2.55 7.14 -15.03
C VAL A 25 2.71 8.65 -15.20
N ARG A 26 3.94 9.15 -15.32
CA ARG A 26 4.22 10.57 -15.61
C ARG A 26 3.86 10.96 -17.04
N ALA A 27 4.20 10.08 -18.00
CA ALA A 27 3.97 10.34 -19.43
C ALA A 27 2.49 10.23 -19.84
N SER A 28 1.71 9.41 -19.14
CA SER A 28 0.30 9.14 -19.44
C SER A 28 -0.70 10.08 -18.74
N GLY A 29 -0.25 11.23 -18.24
CA GLY A 29 -1.15 12.27 -17.72
C GLY A 29 -2.01 11.82 -16.52
N ARG A 30 -1.47 11.09 -15.55
CA ARG A 30 -2.09 10.74 -14.26
C ARG A 30 -3.20 9.68 -14.25
N ARG A 31 -3.63 9.14 -15.38
CA ARG A 31 -4.77 8.21 -15.43
C ARG A 31 -4.42 6.73 -15.56
N VAL A 32 -3.19 6.40 -15.89
CA VAL A 32 -2.74 5.02 -16.10
C VAL A 32 -2.09 4.47 -14.82
N GLY A 33 -2.49 3.26 -14.43
CA GLY A 33 -1.87 2.51 -13.35
C GLY A 33 -2.70 2.38 -12.06
N LEU A 34 -3.92 2.92 -12.02
CA LEU A 34 -4.87 2.67 -10.93
C LEU A 34 -5.93 1.67 -11.40
N TRP A 35 -6.16 0.64 -10.60
CA TRP A 35 -7.22 -0.33 -10.87
C TRP A 35 -7.91 -0.76 -9.58
N ALA A 36 -9.20 -1.08 -9.70
CA ALA A 36 -9.99 -1.57 -8.59
C ALA A 36 -9.61 -3.03 -8.25
N PRO A 37 -9.72 -3.43 -6.97
CA PRO A 37 -9.61 -4.83 -6.59
C PRO A 37 -10.65 -5.67 -7.33
N ARG A 38 -10.28 -6.92 -7.58
CA ARG A 38 -11.16 -7.94 -8.18
C ARG A 38 -11.09 -9.20 -7.33
N PRO A 39 -12.03 -10.14 -7.45
CA PRO A 39 -11.92 -11.43 -6.79
C PRO A 39 -10.56 -12.07 -7.06
N GLY A 40 -9.81 -12.41 -6.01
CA GLY A 40 -8.48 -12.99 -6.09
C GLY A 40 -7.36 -12.05 -6.52
N LYS A 41 -7.61 -10.73 -6.64
CA LYS A 41 -6.57 -9.74 -7.01
C LYS A 41 -6.74 -8.43 -6.24
N TRP A 42 -5.64 -7.95 -5.68
CA TRP A 42 -5.58 -6.61 -5.09
C TRP A 42 -5.66 -5.52 -6.17
N GLY A 43 -6.12 -4.35 -5.77
CA GLY A 43 -6.15 -3.14 -6.59
C GLY A 43 -4.93 -2.27 -6.38
N ALA A 44 -4.79 -1.19 -7.14
CA ALA A 44 -3.77 -0.17 -6.93
C ALA A 44 -4.41 1.20 -6.76
N LEU A 45 -4.00 1.91 -5.73
CA LEU A 45 -4.38 3.28 -5.44
C LEU A 45 -3.15 4.20 -5.39
N ARG A 46 -3.39 5.48 -5.58
CA ARG A 46 -2.39 6.52 -5.32
C ARG A 46 -2.62 7.09 -3.93
N LEU A 47 -1.62 6.97 -3.08
CA LEU A 47 -1.61 7.51 -1.73
C LEU A 47 -0.80 8.80 -1.69
N THR A 48 -1.39 9.88 -1.19
CA THR A 48 -0.73 11.16 -0.96
C THR A 48 -0.60 11.39 0.54
N THR A 49 0.63 11.48 1.02
CA THR A 49 0.98 11.73 2.42
C THR A 49 1.75 13.04 2.56
N ARG A 50 1.89 13.54 3.79
CA ARG A 50 2.81 14.64 4.10
C ARG A 50 4.15 14.08 4.59
N GLY A 51 5.23 14.54 3.98
CA GLY A 51 6.57 14.15 4.38
C GLY A 51 6.83 14.55 5.85
N ARG A 52 7.21 13.58 6.69
CA ARG A 52 7.43 13.80 8.13
C ARG A 52 8.52 14.80 8.45
N ARG A 53 9.49 14.98 7.55
CA ARG A 53 10.62 15.91 7.71
C ARG A 53 10.36 17.27 7.06
N SER A 54 9.84 17.27 5.83
CA SER A 54 9.68 18.50 5.03
C SER A 54 8.27 19.08 5.04
N GLY A 55 7.25 18.29 5.44
CA GLY A 55 5.84 18.66 5.27
C GLY A 55 5.35 18.66 3.81
N ALA A 56 6.24 18.41 2.85
CA ALA A 56 5.89 18.38 1.44
C ALA A 56 4.99 17.19 1.10
N GLN A 57 4.11 17.36 0.12
CA GLN A 57 3.28 16.25 -0.37
C GLN A 57 4.14 15.17 -1.03
N ARG A 58 3.89 13.92 -0.65
CA ARG A 58 4.56 12.74 -1.21
C ARG A 58 3.50 11.80 -1.76
N ARG A 59 3.69 11.36 -2.99
CA ARG A 59 2.77 10.47 -3.69
C ARG A 59 3.44 9.14 -3.97
N VAL A 60 2.69 8.07 -3.73
CA VAL A 60 3.14 6.68 -3.97
C VAL A 60 1.95 5.86 -4.46
N MET A 61 2.24 4.84 -5.26
CA MET A 61 1.24 3.82 -5.58
C MET A 61 1.42 2.64 -4.63
N VAL A 62 0.31 2.17 -4.07
CA VAL A 62 0.28 1.02 -3.18
C VAL A 62 -0.83 0.06 -3.59
N GLY A 63 -0.58 -1.23 -3.36
CA GLY A 63 -1.62 -2.25 -3.51
C GLY A 63 -2.64 -2.16 -2.38
N TYR A 64 -3.89 -2.49 -2.65
CA TYR A 64 -4.94 -2.47 -1.65
C TYR A 64 -6.07 -3.47 -1.96
N TYR A 65 -6.85 -3.76 -0.95
CA TYR A 65 -8.20 -4.34 -1.09
C TYR A 65 -9.19 -3.58 -0.21
N GLU A 66 -10.47 -3.80 -0.43
CA GLU A 66 -11.54 -3.18 0.34
C GLU A 66 -11.97 -4.10 1.49
N ASP A 67 -12.14 -3.52 2.68
CA ASP A 67 -12.71 -4.16 3.86
C ASP A 67 -13.83 -3.28 4.40
N GLY A 68 -15.05 -3.52 3.92
CA GLY A 68 -16.17 -2.63 4.16
C GLY A 68 -15.91 -1.24 3.56
N ARG A 69 -15.91 -0.22 4.40
CA ARG A 69 -15.62 1.17 4.01
C ARG A 69 -14.12 1.49 4.00
N ASN A 70 -13.31 0.62 4.58
CA ASN A 70 -11.89 0.80 4.74
C ASN A 70 -11.13 0.27 3.54
N LEU A 71 -9.96 0.85 3.28
CA LEU A 71 -8.99 0.35 2.34
C LEU A 71 -7.81 -0.22 3.11
N VAL A 72 -7.35 -1.39 2.74
CA VAL A 72 -6.29 -2.10 3.46
C VAL A 72 -5.07 -2.26 2.57
N SER A 73 -3.92 -1.89 3.07
CA SER A 73 -2.63 -2.01 2.40
C SER A 73 -1.58 -2.61 3.33
N MET A 74 -0.48 -3.06 2.76
CA MET A 74 0.65 -3.59 3.51
C MET A 74 1.82 -2.61 3.45
N ALA A 75 2.44 -2.33 4.59
CA ALA A 75 3.64 -1.50 4.67
C ALA A 75 4.88 -2.28 4.23
N MET A 76 4.87 -2.72 2.99
CA MET A 76 5.99 -3.42 2.35
C MET A 76 6.78 -2.46 1.46
N ASN A 77 8.08 -2.49 1.52
CA ASN A 77 8.98 -1.72 0.65
C ASN A 77 9.57 -2.64 -0.42
N GLY A 78 8.71 -3.20 -1.30
CA GLY A 78 9.11 -4.26 -2.22
C GLY A 78 9.71 -5.46 -1.46
N TRP A 79 9.22 -5.73 -0.24
CA TRP A 79 9.75 -6.71 0.71
C TRP A 79 11.20 -6.47 1.14
N GLY A 80 11.70 -5.25 0.96
CA GLY A 80 13.00 -4.82 1.49
C GLY A 80 12.97 -4.66 3.02
N ALA A 81 14.15 -4.60 3.63
CA ALA A 81 14.30 -4.52 5.08
C ALA A 81 13.77 -3.21 5.69
N ALA A 82 13.87 -2.10 4.95
CA ALA A 82 13.45 -0.80 5.45
C ALA A 82 11.93 -0.62 5.42
N GLU A 83 11.42 0.17 6.37
CA GLU A 83 10.04 0.63 6.32
C GLU A 83 9.82 1.54 5.10
N PRO A 84 8.66 1.44 4.43
CA PRO A 84 8.35 2.37 3.36
C PRO A 84 8.16 3.80 3.90
N ALA A 85 8.69 4.78 3.19
CA ALA A 85 8.64 6.18 3.60
C ALA A 85 7.21 6.69 3.81
N TRP A 86 6.25 6.21 3.01
CA TRP A 86 4.85 6.59 3.14
C TRP A 86 4.24 6.12 4.47
N TRP A 87 4.64 4.93 4.97
CA TRP A 87 4.17 4.45 6.26
C TRP A 87 4.77 5.26 7.42
N LEU A 88 6.06 5.57 7.35
CA LEU A 88 6.70 6.46 8.32
C LEU A 88 6.06 7.87 8.34
N ASN A 89 5.64 8.37 7.19
CA ASN A 89 4.91 9.63 7.10
C ASN A 89 3.54 9.54 7.79
N LEU A 90 2.80 8.45 7.57
CA LEU A 90 1.49 8.23 8.17
C LEU A 90 1.55 7.99 9.69
N GLN A 91 2.61 7.36 10.19
CA GLN A 91 2.83 7.24 11.63
C GLN A 91 3.04 8.61 12.29
N ALA A 92 3.69 9.54 11.59
CA ALA A 92 3.88 10.91 12.08
C ALA A 92 2.62 11.78 11.89
N ARG A 93 1.89 11.58 10.79
CA ARG A 93 0.66 12.31 10.44
C ARG A 93 -0.29 11.35 9.71
N PRO A 94 -1.36 10.89 10.37
CA PRO A 94 -2.23 9.85 9.85
C PRO A 94 -3.15 10.30 8.71
N GLU A 95 -3.30 11.61 8.49
CA GLU A 95 -4.14 12.15 7.44
C GLU A 95 -3.51 11.93 6.06
N ALA A 96 -4.28 11.40 5.15
CA ALA A 96 -3.87 11.18 3.78
C ALA A 96 -5.02 11.36 2.80
N VAL A 97 -4.66 11.41 1.53
CA VAL A 97 -5.62 11.40 0.43
C VAL A 97 -5.33 10.18 -0.45
N VAL A 98 -6.35 9.44 -0.80
CA VAL A 98 -6.28 8.36 -1.77
C VAL A 98 -6.98 8.73 -3.05
N GLU A 99 -6.40 8.34 -4.16
CA GLU A 99 -7.03 8.39 -5.48
C GLU A 99 -7.18 6.95 -5.98
N LEU A 100 -8.41 6.58 -6.28
CA LEU A 100 -8.81 5.27 -6.79
C LEU A 100 -9.04 5.30 -8.30
N ALA A 101 -9.16 4.13 -8.91
CA ALA A 101 -9.60 4.01 -10.30
C ALA A 101 -10.91 4.80 -10.53
N GLY A 102 -11.08 5.33 -11.73
CA GLY A 102 -12.25 6.15 -12.05
C GLY A 102 -12.20 7.60 -11.54
N GLY A 103 -11.06 8.05 -11.02
CA GLY A 103 -10.88 9.43 -10.55
C GLY A 103 -11.50 9.72 -9.18
N ILE A 104 -11.87 8.68 -8.45
CA ILE A 104 -12.44 8.81 -7.10
C ILE A 104 -11.36 9.26 -6.14
N ARG A 105 -11.59 10.37 -5.43
CA ARG A 105 -10.69 10.88 -4.40
C ARG A 105 -11.36 10.82 -3.03
N ARG A 106 -10.64 10.33 -2.04
CA ARG A 106 -11.12 10.24 -0.64
C ARG A 106 -10.07 10.73 0.33
N GLU A 107 -10.50 11.45 1.34
CA GLU A 107 -9.70 11.75 2.53
C GLU A 107 -9.80 10.59 3.50
N VAL A 108 -8.67 10.17 4.05
CA VAL A 108 -8.57 9.01 4.93
C VAL A 108 -7.69 9.30 6.14
N LEU A 109 -7.93 8.54 7.22
CA LEU A 109 -7.06 8.43 8.38
C LEU A 109 -6.43 7.04 8.38
N ALA A 110 -5.12 7.00 8.52
CA ALA A 110 -4.36 5.75 8.54
C ALA A 110 -4.09 5.28 9.97
N ARG A 111 -4.19 3.98 10.17
CA ARG A 111 -3.75 3.29 11.39
C ARG A 111 -3.19 1.91 11.09
N ALA A 112 -2.42 1.36 12.00
CA ALA A 112 -2.06 -0.06 11.96
C ALA A 112 -3.21 -0.91 12.51
N ALA A 113 -3.50 -2.03 11.87
CA ALA A 113 -4.33 -3.07 12.45
C ALA A 113 -3.55 -3.83 13.52
N THR A 114 -4.23 -4.23 14.59
CA THR A 114 -3.65 -4.99 15.72
C THR A 114 -4.54 -6.15 16.11
N GLY A 115 -3.98 -7.15 16.83
CA GLY A 115 -4.74 -8.28 17.37
C GLY A 115 -5.49 -9.06 16.29
N GLU A 116 -6.71 -9.47 16.61
CA GLU A 116 -7.56 -10.28 15.73
C GLU A 116 -7.86 -9.59 14.39
N GLU A 117 -8.02 -8.25 14.39
CA GLU A 117 -8.20 -7.51 13.14
C GLU A 117 -7.01 -7.68 12.21
N ARG A 118 -5.79 -7.54 12.76
CA ARG A 118 -4.56 -7.75 11.98
C ARG A 118 -4.51 -9.16 11.40
N GLU A 119 -4.79 -10.18 12.20
CA GLU A 119 -4.77 -11.58 11.76
C GLU A 119 -5.76 -11.83 10.63
N ARG A 120 -6.99 -11.36 10.79
CA ARG A 120 -8.04 -11.46 9.77
C ARG A 120 -7.65 -10.77 8.46
N LEU A 121 -7.14 -9.55 8.54
CA LEU A 121 -6.72 -8.78 7.36
C LEU A 121 -5.48 -9.39 6.69
N TRP A 122 -4.55 -9.92 7.47
CA TRP A 122 -3.39 -10.63 6.97
C TRP A 122 -3.76 -11.89 6.19
N GLN A 123 -4.64 -12.71 6.74
CA GLN A 123 -5.16 -13.91 6.08
C GLN A 123 -5.81 -13.57 4.75
N ARG A 124 -6.64 -12.52 4.73
CA ARG A 124 -7.28 -12.08 3.50
C ARG A 124 -6.28 -11.58 2.45
N TRP A 125 -5.23 -10.90 2.85
CA TRP A 125 -4.15 -10.55 1.91
C TRP A 125 -3.44 -11.79 1.38
N GLY A 126 -3.24 -12.82 2.20
CA GLY A 126 -2.66 -14.09 1.80
C GLY A 126 -3.46 -14.82 0.70
N GLU A 127 -4.77 -14.62 0.66
CA GLU A 127 -5.62 -15.12 -0.44
C GLU A 127 -5.33 -14.42 -1.78
N LEU A 128 -4.78 -13.22 -1.72
CA LEU A 128 -4.42 -12.40 -2.88
C LEU A 128 -2.93 -12.55 -3.28
N ASP A 129 -2.10 -12.99 -2.36
CA ASP A 129 -0.66 -13.18 -2.55
C ASP A 129 -0.20 -14.45 -1.82
N GLU A 130 -0.10 -15.55 -2.53
CA GLU A 130 0.30 -16.87 -1.98
C GLU A 130 1.70 -16.88 -1.36
N ASN A 131 2.54 -15.90 -1.68
CA ASN A 131 3.91 -15.81 -1.17
C ASN A 131 4.05 -14.84 0.00
N LEU A 132 2.95 -14.28 0.50
CA LEU A 132 2.93 -13.26 1.54
C LEU A 132 3.79 -13.62 2.74
N ASP A 133 3.54 -14.78 3.36
CA ASP A 133 4.25 -15.22 4.57
C ASP A 133 5.74 -15.44 4.31
N GLY A 134 6.07 -16.02 3.15
CA GLY A 134 7.46 -16.26 2.76
C GLY A 134 8.25 -14.97 2.53
N PHE A 135 7.62 -13.95 1.99
CA PHE A 135 8.25 -12.63 1.82
C PHE A 135 8.33 -11.86 3.13
N ALA A 136 7.28 -11.89 3.93
CA ALA A 136 7.24 -11.23 5.23
C ALA A 136 8.30 -11.80 6.19
N ALA A 137 8.49 -13.13 6.22
CA ALA A 137 9.48 -13.78 7.05
C ALA A 137 10.94 -13.39 6.77
N ARG A 138 11.22 -12.86 5.58
CA ARG A 138 12.56 -12.38 5.21
C ARG A 138 12.87 -10.97 5.70
N ARG A 139 11.86 -10.23 6.15
CA ARG A 139 12.05 -8.90 6.72
C ARG A 139 12.50 -9.00 8.17
N PRO A 140 13.41 -8.12 8.61
CA PRO A 140 13.89 -8.11 10.01
C PRO A 140 12.87 -7.52 10.98
N ARG A 141 11.70 -7.11 10.48
CA ARG A 141 10.61 -6.52 11.26
C ARG A 141 9.26 -6.99 10.78
N GLU A 142 8.28 -6.88 11.63
CA GLU A 142 6.88 -7.14 11.28
C GLU A 142 6.39 -6.14 10.21
N THR A 143 5.70 -6.66 9.20
CA THR A 143 5.06 -5.83 8.19
C THR A 143 3.73 -5.32 8.73
N ALA A 144 3.56 -4.01 8.84
CA ALA A 144 2.31 -3.43 9.30
C ALA A 144 1.19 -3.65 8.28
N VAL A 145 0.03 -4.05 8.77
CA VAL A 145 -1.22 -4.01 8.02
C VAL A 145 -1.83 -2.64 8.25
N VAL A 146 -1.93 -1.84 7.19
CA VAL A 146 -2.37 -0.45 7.28
C VAL A 146 -3.82 -0.34 6.84
N VAL A 147 -4.66 0.17 7.74
CA VAL A 147 -6.07 0.45 7.48
C VAL A 147 -6.21 1.94 7.21
N LEU A 148 -6.79 2.26 6.06
CA LEU A 148 -7.13 3.61 5.64
C LEU A 148 -8.65 3.79 5.82
N GLU A 149 -9.04 4.45 6.90
CA GLU A 149 -10.44 4.70 7.22
C GLU A 149 -10.92 5.99 6.55
N PRO A 150 -12.17 6.07 6.10
CA PRO A 150 -12.74 7.34 5.64
C PRO A 150 -12.57 8.42 6.72
N ALA A 151 -11.98 9.56 6.39
CA ALA A 151 -11.92 10.68 7.32
C ALA A 151 -13.33 11.18 7.64
N PRO A 152 -13.58 11.63 8.88
CA PRO A 152 -14.83 12.29 9.24
C PRO A 152 -15.08 13.48 8.29
N ARG A 153 -16.32 13.63 7.82
CA ARG A 153 -16.68 14.84 7.06
C ARG A 153 -16.46 16.05 7.97
N ARG A 154 -15.65 16.98 7.55
CA ARG A 154 -15.64 18.30 8.18
C ARG A 154 -17.02 18.89 7.98
N THR A 155 -17.82 18.98 9.04
CA THR A 155 -18.96 19.88 9.07
C THR A 155 -18.39 21.28 8.92
N ALA A 156 -18.70 21.92 7.80
CA ALA A 156 -18.45 23.36 7.69
C ALA A 156 -19.35 24.06 8.71
N ASP A 157 -18.74 24.68 9.72
CA ASP A 157 -19.37 25.70 10.55
C ASP A 157 -19.55 26.97 9.72
#